data_5db311269a7cf9426f2fb4aefd975e10
#
_entry.id   5db311269a7cf9426f2fb4aefd975e10
#
_cell.length_a   1.000
_cell.length_b   1.000
_cell.length_c   1.000
_cell.angle_alpha   90.00
_cell.angle_beta   90.00
_cell.angle_gamma   90.00
#
_symmetry.space_group_name_H-M   'P 1'
#
loop_
_entity.id
_entity.type
_entity.pdbx_description
1 polymer ?
#
loop_
_entity_poly.entity_id
_entity_poly.type
_entity_poly.pdbx_seq_one_letter_code
_entity_poly.pdbx_strand_id
1 'polypeptide(L)'
;IFVNMSKKGKVLVAMSGGIDSTVTALLLHQEGYEVVGITMKTWDYASSGGGKKETGCCNLDSFNDARQAAVEHGFAHYILDIRDEFGGFVVENFVEEYLAGRTPNPCVLCNTHIKWRALLKRADALGCEFIATGHYAKVRQHDNGRFVISKAVDNTKDQSYVLWGLQQDLLSRTLLPLGGFRKTEIRKMAEEFGYPALAKKAESYEICFVPDNDYRGFLKRNVDGLEERVNGGDFIDKNGAILGKHKGYPFYTIGQRKGLEIALGKPVFVTQIDPHSNTVTLGDEEDLDKNEMWVSKLNWIKYPQVEDGVEATTKIRYKDTGTHSRLYTQATNVRVEFYEPAKGVAPGQSAVFYEGDDVLGGGIIQREAFEKN
;
A
#
# COMPACT_ATOMS: atom_id res chain seq x y z
N ILE A 1 -7.20 9.30 -43.84
CA ILE A 1 -7.38 8.54 -42.59
C ILE A 1 -6.07 7.80 -42.38
N PHE A 2 -5.15 8.40 -41.64
CA PHE A 2 -3.92 7.71 -41.24
C PHE A 2 -4.26 6.90 -39.99
N VAL A 3 -4.44 5.61 -40.12
CA VAL A 3 -4.37 4.67 -38.99
C VAL A 3 -2.90 4.68 -38.54
N ASN A 4 -2.62 5.46 -37.54
CA ASN A 4 -1.31 5.44 -36.89
C ASN A 4 -1.27 4.11 -36.11
N MET A 5 -0.74 3.06 -36.74
CA MET A 5 -0.50 1.79 -36.05
C MET A 5 0.50 2.08 -34.92
N SER A 6 0.10 1.88 -33.69
CA SER A 6 0.96 2.05 -32.52
C SER A 6 2.16 1.13 -32.69
N LYS A 7 3.36 1.72 -32.68
CA LYS A 7 4.61 0.97 -32.87
C LYS A 7 5.01 0.15 -31.61
N LYS A 8 4.38 0.41 -30.47
CA LYS A 8 4.75 -0.18 -29.16
C LYS A 8 3.67 -1.03 -28.52
N GLY A 9 2.50 -1.20 -29.17
CA GLY A 9 1.38 -2.00 -28.63
C GLY A 9 0.33 -1.12 -27.92
N LYS A 10 -0.68 -1.80 -27.37
CA LYS A 10 -1.82 -1.17 -26.70
C LYS A 10 -1.74 -1.30 -25.18
N VAL A 11 -2.00 -0.20 -24.46
CA VAL A 11 -1.85 -0.13 -23.00
C VAL A 11 -3.10 0.40 -22.33
N LEU A 12 -3.56 -0.30 -21.28
CA LEU A 12 -4.62 0.16 -20.38
C LEU A 12 -4.00 0.93 -19.19
N VAL A 13 -4.28 2.22 -19.10
CA VAL A 13 -3.73 3.11 -18.07
C VAL A 13 -4.76 3.37 -16.98
N ALA A 14 -4.42 3.02 -15.73
CA ALA A 14 -5.23 3.37 -14.57
C ALA A 14 -5.12 4.88 -14.28
N MET A 15 -6.22 5.60 -14.48
CA MET A 15 -6.30 7.05 -14.32
C MET A 15 -7.18 7.39 -13.12
N SER A 16 -6.61 8.05 -12.11
CA SER A 16 -7.32 8.50 -10.91
C SER A 16 -7.74 9.98 -10.94
N GLY A 17 -7.52 10.67 -12.06
CA GLY A 17 -7.69 12.13 -12.16
C GLY A 17 -6.66 12.95 -11.39
N GLY A 18 -5.62 12.31 -10.88
CA GLY A 18 -4.47 12.95 -10.28
C GLY A 18 -3.34 13.17 -11.28
N ILE A 19 -2.39 14.05 -10.94
CA ILE A 19 -1.25 14.41 -11.79
C ILE A 19 -0.47 13.18 -12.27
N ASP A 20 -0.18 12.23 -11.38
CA ASP A 20 0.69 11.10 -11.69
C ASP A 20 0.08 10.17 -12.75
N SER A 21 -1.19 9.83 -12.61
CA SER A 21 -1.89 8.98 -13.57
C SER A 21 -2.12 9.67 -14.92
N THR A 22 -2.38 10.97 -14.91
CA THR A 22 -2.54 11.76 -16.14
C THR A 22 -1.22 11.85 -16.90
N VAL A 23 -0.12 12.22 -16.23
CA VAL A 23 1.21 12.27 -16.86
C VAL A 23 1.63 10.88 -17.36
N THR A 24 1.32 9.80 -16.63
CA THR A 24 1.56 8.43 -17.11
C THR A 24 0.89 8.15 -18.44
N ALA A 25 -0.39 8.50 -18.60
CA ALA A 25 -1.13 8.28 -19.84
C ALA A 25 -0.53 9.09 -21.00
N LEU A 26 -0.17 10.35 -20.75
CA LEU A 26 0.37 11.24 -21.76
C LEU A 26 1.79 10.87 -22.19
N LEU A 27 2.66 10.44 -21.25
CA LEU A 27 3.99 9.92 -21.57
C LEU A 27 3.91 8.70 -22.49
N LEU A 28 3.07 7.72 -22.14
CA LEU A 28 2.91 6.52 -22.96
C LEU A 28 2.31 6.83 -24.32
N HIS A 29 1.38 7.79 -24.39
CA HIS A 29 0.83 8.25 -25.66
C HIS A 29 1.93 8.89 -26.54
N GLN A 30 2.78 9.78 -25.98
CA GLN A 30 3.92 10.36 -26.69
C GLN A 30 4.96 9.31 -27.12
N GLU A 31 5.14 8.27 -26.33
CA GLU A 31 6.04 7.17 -26.68
C GLU A 31 5.52 6.27 -27.80
N GLY A 32 4.29 6.47 -28.26
CA GLY A 32 3.68 5.76 -29.38
C GLY A 32 2.89 4.51 -29.00
N TYR A 33 2.45 4.39 -27.74
CA TYR A 33 1.44 3.38 -27.36
C TYR A 33 0.03 3.82 -27.76
N GLU A 34 -0.82 2.86 -28.10
CA GLU A 34 -2.26 3.07 -28.16
C GLU A 34 -2.81 3.06 -26.73
N VAL A 35 -3.10 4.24 -26.18
CA VAL A 35 -3.56 4.39 -24.80
C VAL A 35 -5.06 4.19 -24.72
N VAL A 36 -5.48 3.43 -23.70
CA VAL A 36 -6.86 3.36 -23.22
C VAL A 36 -6.86 3.73 -21.74
N GLY A 37 -7.57 4.78 -21.37
CA GLY A 37 -7.74 5.19 -19.97
C GLY A 37 -8.81 4.41 -19.25
N ILE A 38 -8.60 4.12 -17.96
CA ILE A 38 -9.61 3.52 -17.10
C ILE A 38 -9.57 4.12 -15.70
N THR A 39 -10.70 4.58 -15.18
CA THR A 39 -10.85 4.99 -13.78
C THR A 39 -11.60 3.91 -13.01
N MET A 40 -11.04 3.44 -11.91
CA MET A 40 -11.66 2.46 -11.03
C MET A 40 -12.47 3.17 -9.95
N LYS A 41 -13.76 2.85 -9.84
CA LYS A 41 -14.61 3.25 -8.72
C LYS A 41 -14.49 2.17 -7.64
N THR A 42 -13.73 2.47 -6.58
CA THR A 42 -13.43 1.52 -5.49
C THR A 42 -14.33 1.68 -4.28
N TRP A 43 -14.85 2.89 -4.04
CA TRP A 43 -15.63 3.20 -2.84
C TRP A 43 -16.71 4.23 -3.14
N ASP A 44 -17.77 4.21 -2.31
CA ASP A 44 -18.85 5.19 -2.37
C ASP A 44 -18.93 5.98 -1.04
N TYR A 45 -18.45 7.22 -1.08
CA TYR A 45 -18.42 8.08 0.10
C TYR A 45 -19.82 8.50 0.58
N ALA A 46 -20.80 8.53 -0.32
CA ALA A 46 -22.16 8.93 0.03
C ALA A 46 -22.84 7.92 0.96
N SER A 47 -22.51 6.63 0.82
CA SER A 47 -23.08 5.55 1.63
C SER A 47 -22.34 5.32 2.95
N SER A 48 -21.12 5.85 3.12
CA SER A 48 -20.24 5.56 4.26
C SER A 48 -20.35 6.55 5.44
N GLY A 49 -21.32 7.50 5.40
CA GLY A 49 -21.51 8.47 6.48
C GLY A 49 -20.37 9.48 6.66
N GLY A 50 -19.44 9.53 5.72
CA GLY A 50 -18.34 10.50 5.68
C GLY A 50 -18.88 11.90 5.38
N GLY A 51 -18.34 12.91 6.07
CA GLY A 51 -18.75 14.31 5.91
C GLY A 51 -18.51 14.84 4.49
N LYS A 52 -18.98 16.04 4.19
CA LYS A 52 -19.03 16.73 2.89
C LYS A 52 -17.68 16.91 2.13
N LYS A 53 -16.57 16.35 2.60
CA LYS A 53 -15.28 16.39 1.88
C LYS A 53 -15.03 15.05 1.19
N GLU A 54 -15.40 14.98 -0.08
CA GLU A 54 -14.94 13.91 -0.97
C GLU A 54 -13.45 14.12 -1.26
N THR A 55 -12.59 13.46 -0.51
CA THR A 55 -11.15 13.42 -0.78
C THR A 55 -10.78 12.05 -1.36
N GLY A 56 -9.96 12.03 -2.41
CA GLY A 56 -9.51 10.77 -3.00
C GLY A 56 -9.85 10.61 -4.48
N CYS A 57 -9.41 9.50 -5.07
CA CYS A 57 -9.53 9.22 -6.50
C CYS A 57 -10.95 8.83 -6.97
N CYS A 58 -11.92 8.71 -6.06
CA CYS A 58 -13.30 8.30 -6.38
C CYS A 58 -14.31 9.46 -6.36
N ASN A 59 -13.87 10.72 -6.33
CA ASN A 59 -14.78 11.85 -6.45
C ASN A 59 -15.12 12.17 -7.92
N LEU A 60 -16.27 12.83 -8.15
CA LEU A 60 -16.76 13.18 -9.49
C LEU A 60 -15.76 14.07 -10.25
N ASP A 61 -15.09 15.01 -9.56
CA ASP A 61 -14.11 15.89 -10.19
C ASP A 61 -12.90 15.11 -10.72
N SER A 62 -12.43 14.12 -9.96
CA SER A 62 -11.33 13.26 -10.41
C SER A 62 -11.72 12.41 -11.63
N PHE A 63 -12.95 11.93 -11.71
CA PHE A 63 -13.45 11.22 -12.91
C PHE A 63 -13.51 12.15 -14.12
N ASN A 64 -13.96 13.39 -13.92
CA ASN A 64 -14.04 14.40 -14.96
C ASN A 64 -12.63 14.81 -15.44
N ASP A 65 -11.68 15.03 -14.52
CA ASP A 65 -10.28 15.35 -14.86
C ASP A 65 -9.65 14.25 -15.75
N ALA A 66 -9.83 12.98 -15.35
CA ALA A 66 -9.32 11.83 -16.13
C ALA A 66 -9.97 11.73 -17.52
N ARG A 67 -11.29 11.92 -17.59
CA ARG A 67 -12.06 11.88 -18.85
C ARG A 67 -11.69 13.03 -19.76
N GLN A 68 -11.54 14.24 -19.21
CA GLN A 68 -11.15 15.43 -19.98
C GLN A 68 -9.79 15.23 -20.63
N ALA A 69 -8.78 14.78 -19.87
CA ALA A 69 -7.46 14.48 -20.41
C ALA A 69 -7.52 13.46 -21.55
N ALA A 70 -8.34 12.41 -21.41
CA ALA A 70 -8.51 11.42 -22.47
C ALA A 70 -9.13 12.00 -23.74
N VAL A 71 -10.18 12.82 -23.61
CA VAL A 71 -10.85 13.49 -24.75
C VAL A 71 -9.92 14.45 -25.46
N GLU A 72 -9.17 15.28 -24.72
CA GLU A 72 -8.24 16.27 -25.28
C GLU A 72 -7.09 15.62 -26.07
N HIS A 73 -6.66 14.43 -25.67
CA HIS A 73 -5.59 13.69 -26.34
C HIS A 73 -6.09 12.55 -27.26
N GLY A 74 -7.41 12.42 -27.42
CA GLY A 74 -8.00 11.55 -28.43
C GLY A 74 -7.94 10.05 -28.12
N PHE A 75 -7.84 9.63 -26.86
CA PHE A 75 -7.90 8.23 -26.49
C PHE A 75 -9.17 7.87 -25.69
N ALA A 76 -9.59 6.61 -25.77
CA ALA A 76 -10.78 6.12 -25.08
C ALA A 76 -10.59 6.11 -23.55
N HIS A 77 -11.65 6.40 -22.80
CA HIS A 77 -11.65 6.32 -21.34
C HIS A 77 -12.91 5.62 -20.84
N TYR A 78 -12.74 4.72 -19.88
CA TYR A 78 -13.81 3.93 -19.28
C TYR A 78 -13.82 4.08 -17.76
N ILE A 79 -14.98 3.81 -17.16
CA ILE A 79 -15.12 3.68 -15.69
C ILE A 79 -15.37 2.21 -15.39
N LEU A 80 -14.62 1.66 -14.45
CA LEU A 80 -14.75 0.30 -13.93
C LEU A 80 -15.24 0.36 -12.49
N ASP A 81 -16.43 -0.15 -12.25
CA ASP A 81 -16.95 -0.30 -10.89
C ASP A 81 -16.42 -1.61 -10.28
N ILE A 82 -15.68 -1.49 -9.20
CA ILE A 82 -15.09 -2.61 -8.44
C ILE A 82 -15.39 -2.47 -6.94
N ARG A 83 -16.48 -1.75 -6.60
CA ARG A 83 -16.83 -1.48 -5.20
C ARG A 83 -17.11 -2.75 -4.41
N ASP A 84 -17.78 -3.71 -5.01
CA ASP A 84 -18.13 -4.96 -4.34
C ASP A 84 -16.87 -5.77 -4.01
N GLU A 85 -15.98 -5.96 -4.99
CA GLU A 85 -14.72 -6.68 -4.78
C GLU A 85 -13.80 -5.95 -3.81
N PHE A 86 -13.78 -4.62 -3.88
CA PHE A 86 -12.96 -3.79 -2.98
C PHE A 86 -13.51 -3.83 -1.54
N GLY A 87 -14.81 -3.71 -1.35
CA GLY A 87 -15.49 -3.78 -0.06
C GLY A 87 -15.29 -5.13 0.60
N GLY A 88 -15.65 -6.20 -0.10
CA GLY A 88 -15.59 -7.58 0.38
C GLY A 88 -14.18 -8.15 0.55
N PHE A 89 -13.13 -7.45 0.14
CA PHE A 89 -11.76 -7.94 0.31
C PHE A 89 -10.85 -6.98 1.07
N VAL A 90 -10.82 -5.72 0.67
CA VAL A 90 -9.88 -4.75 1.26
C VAL A 90 -10.44 -4.15 2.54
N VAL A 91 -11.72 -3.76 2.52
CA VAL A 91 -12.36 -3.10 3.68
C VAL A 91 -12.64 -4.11 4.78
N GLU A 92 -13.17 -5.29 4.44
CA GLU A 92 -13.39 -6.37 5.42
C GLU A 92 -12.08 -6.78 6.09
N ASN A 93 -11.02 -7.04 5.30
CA ASN A 93 -9.71 -7.36 5.88
C ASN A 93 -9.17 -6.23 6.78
N PHE A 94 -9.37 -4.97 6.40
CA PHE A 94 -8.96 -3.84 7.24
C PHE A 94 -9.64 -3.87 8.61
N VAL A 95 -10.91 -4.16 8.65
CA VAL A 95 -11.69 -4.28 9.89
C VAL A 95 -11.23 -5.50 10.70
N GLU A 96 -11.14 -6.68 10.06
CA GLU A 96 -10.74 -7.92 10.70
C GLU A 96 -9.34 -7.85 11.34
N GLU A 97 -8.37 -7.25 10.65
CA GLU A 97 -7.02 -7.09 11.17
C GLU A 97 -6.99 -6.21 12.43
N TYR A 98 -7.71 -5.09 12.45
CA TYR A 98 -7.82 -4.27 13.66
C TYR A 98 -8.55 -4.99 14.80
N LEU A 99 -9.61 -5.75 14.51
CA LEU A 99 -10.31 -6.56 15.50
C LEU A 99 -9.43 -7.71 16.02
N ALA A 100 -8.49 -8.16 15.25
CA ALA A 100 -7.49 -9.14 15.70
C ALA A 100 -6.26 -8.48 16.39
N GLY A 101 -6.30 -7.19 16.68
CA GLY A 101 -5.19 -6.44 17.31
C GLY A 101 -3.95 -6.35 16.43
N ARG A 102 -4.10 -6.41 15.11
CA ARG A 102 -3.04 -6.26 14.11
C ARG A 102 -3.21 -4.96 13.34
N THR A 103 -2.17 -4.52 12.67
CA THR A 103 -2.19 -3.28 11.87
C THR A 103 -2.20 -3.62 10.38
N PRO A 104 -3.34 -3.45 9.67
CA PRO A 104 -3.44 -3.79 8.24
C PRO A 104 -2.62 -2.89 7.33
N ASN A 105 -2.34 -3.39 6.12
CA ASN A 105 -1.83 -2.59 5.01
C ASN A 105 -2.77 -2.69 3.78
N PRO A 106 -3.86 -1.91 3.76
CA PRO A 106 -4.88 -2.01 2.72
C PRO A 106 -4.34 -1.68 1.32
N CYS A 107 -3.32 -0.81 1.20
CA CYS A 107 -2.74 -0.45 -0.10
C CYS A 107 -2.01 -1.64 -0.75
N VAL A 108 -1.24 -2.40 0.03
CA VAL A 108 -0.59 -3.63 -0.46
C VAL A 108 -1.65 -4.64 -0.88
N LEU A 109 -2.64 -4.87 -0.04
CA LEU A 109 -3.71 -5.83 -0.31
C LEU A 109 -4.49 -5.46 -1.59
N CYS A 110 -4.85 -4.18 -1.73
CA CYS A 110 -5.52 -3.66 -2.93
C CYS A 110 -4.69 -3.88 -4.19
N ASN A 111 -3.41 -3.51 -4.16
CA ASN A 111 -2.54 -3.68 -5.33
C ASN A 111 -2.39 -5.16 -5.69
N THR A 112 -2.12 -6.02 -4.71
CA THR A 112 -1.85 -7.45 -4.91
C THR A 112 -3.06 -8.20 -5.46
N HIS A 113 -4.25 -7.97 -4.91
CA HIS A 113 -5.40 -8.84 -5.15
C HIS A 113 -6.51 -8.20 -5.99
N ILE A 114 -6.67 -6.88 -5.96
CA ILE A 114 -7.79 -6.19 -6.61
C ILE A 114 -7.34 -5.41 -7.84
N LYS A 115 -6.53 -4.38 -7.65
CA LYS A 115 -6.24 -3.40 -8.68
C LYS A 115 -5.61 -4.03 -9.93
N TRP A 116 -4.50 -4.75 -9.78
CA TRP A 116 -3.80 -5.37 -10.92
C TRP A 116 -4.61 -6.46 -11.60
N ARG A 117 -5.31 -7.30 -10.85
CA ARG A 117 -6.15 -8.37 -11.42
C ARG A 117 -7.35 -7.80 -12.19
N ALA A 118 -8.02 -6.78 -11.64
CA ALA A 118 -9.11 -6.11 -12.31
C ALA A 118 -8.65 -5.39 -13.60
N LEU A 119 -7.49 -4.71 -13.53
CA LEU A 119 -6.88 -4.07 -14.69
C LEU A 119 -6.51 -5.08 -15.77
N LEU A 120 -5.87 -6.19 -15.41
CA LEU A 120 -5.45 -7.21 -16.37
C LEU A 120 -6.65 -7.86 -17.06
N LYS A 121 -7.68 -8.26 -16.31
CA LYS A 121 -8.94 -8.79 -16.85
C LYS A 121 -9.58 -7.82 -17.84
N ARG A 122 -9.57 -6.51 -17.55
CA ARG A 122 -10.12 -5.50 -18.45
C ARG A 122 -9.21 -5.24 -19.64
N ALA A 123 -7.88 -5.28 -19.45
CA ALA A 123 -6.91 -5.16 -20.52
C ALA A 123 -7.10 -6.26 -21.57
N ASP A 124 -7.27 -7.50 -21.13
CA ASP A 124 -7.55 -8.65 -22.02
C ASP A 124 -8.83 -8.43 -22.81
N ALA A 125 -9.92 -8.00 -22.17
CA ALA A 125 -11.20 -7.72 -22.83
C ALA A 125 -11.13 -6.57 -23.85
N LEU A 126 -10.20 -5.64 -23.68
CA LEU A 126 -9.98 -4.48 -24.57
C LEU A 126 -8.85 -4.71 -25.60
N GLY A 127 -8.22 -5.89 -25.59
CA GLY A 127 -7.08 -6.20 -26.45
C GLY A 127 -5.84 -5.39 -26.12
N CYS A 128 -5.63 -4.99 -24.85
CA CYS A 128 -4.44 -4.29 -24.39
C CYS A 128 -3.36 -5.30 -23.99
N GLU A 129 -2.16 -5.14 -24.52
CA GLU A 129 -1.01 -5.97 -24.19
C GLU A 129 -0.45 -5.65 -22.82
N PHE A 130 -0.53 -4.37 -22.43
CA PHE A 130 0.04 -3.85 -21.20
C PHE A 130 -0.99 -3.17 -20.31
N ILE A 131 -0.67 -3.09 -19.02
CA ILE A 131 -1.34 -2.23 -18.05
C ILE A 131 -0.32 -1.23 -17.50
N ALA A 132 -0.77 -0.02 -17.18
CA ALA A 132 0.10 1.00 -16.61
C ALA A 132 -0.57 1.75 -15.46
N THR A 133 0.23 2.19 -14.52
CA THR A 133 -0.22 3.00 -13.38
C THR A 133 0.79 4.10 -13.06
N GLY A 134 0.36 5.14 -12.35
CA GLY A 134 1.20 6.25 -11.89
C GLY A 134 2.04 5.95 -10.65
N HIS A 135 2.37 4.69 -10.37
CA HIS A 135 3.23 4.36 -9.23
C HIS A 135 4.69 4.72 -9.50
N TYR A 136 5.36 5.25 -8.47
CA TYR A 136 6.78 5.52 -8.47
C TYR A 136 7.55 4.25 -8.07
N ALA A 137 7.81 3.40 -9.04
CA ALA A 137 8.67 2.23 -8.97
C ALA A 137 9.12 1.89 -10.39
N LYS A 138 10.10 1.02 -10.55
CA LYS A 138 10.54 0.51 -11.85
C LYS A 138 10.20 -0.96 -11.97
N VAL A 139 9.83 -1.39 -13.16
CA VAL A 139 9.72 -2.80 -13.53
C VAL A 139 10.66 -3.06 -14.69
N ARG A 140 11.50 -4.08 -14.57
CA ARG A 140 12.42 -4.50 -15.62
C ARG A 140 12.58 -6.02 -15.62
N GLN A 141 12.97 -6.58 -16.75
CA GLN A 141 13.39 -7.96 -16.79
C GLN A 141 14.83 -8.09 -16.25
N HIS A 142 15.04 -9.05 -15.36
CA HIS A 142 16.34 -9.41 -14.80
C HIS A 142 17.00 -10.49 -15.67
N ASP A 143 18.33 -10.67 -15.55
CA ASP A 143 19.12 -11.60 -16.35
C ASP A 143 18.67 -13.07 -16.21
N ASN A 144 18.02 -13.41 -15.10
CA ASN A 144 17.42 -14.74 -14.90
C ASN A 144 16.06 -14.93 -15.59
N GLY A 145 15.61 -13.96 -16.40
CA GLY A 145 14.35 -13.97 -17.14
C GLY A 145 13.13 -13.49 -16.34
N ARG A 146 13.23 -13.32 -15.02
CA ARG A 146 12.12 -12.83 -14.19
C ARG A 146 11.99 -11.32 -14.27
N PHE A 147 10.78 -10.83 -14.02
CA PHE A 147 10.56 -9.41 -13.84
C PHE A 147 10.79 -9.01 -12.38
N VAL A 148 11.46 -7.88 -12.17
CA VAL A 148 11.79 -7.35 -10.85
C VAL A 148 11.23 -5.95 -10.68
N ILE A 149 10.79 -5.65 -9.46
CA ILE A 149 10.44 -4.30 -9.03
C ILE A 149 11.68 -3.67 -8.40
N SER A 150 12.01 -2.45 -8.81
CA SER A 150 13.10 -1.68 -8.21
C SER A 150 12.59 -0.33 -7.71
N LYS A 151 13.31 0.24 -6.75
CA LYS A 151 13.01 1.58 -6.22
C LYS A 151 12.98 2.63 -7.33
N ALA A 152 12.15 3.64 -7.14
CA ALA A 152 12.12 4.82 -8.00
C ALA A 152 13.40 5.68 -7.84
N VAL A 153 13.66 6.54 -8.83
CA VAL A 153 14.73 7.56 -8.75
C VAL A 153 14.44 8.57 -7.63
N ASP A 154 13.17 8.90 -7.42
CA ASP A 154 12.74 9.75 -6.31
C ASP A 154 12.48 8.89 -5.05
N ASN A 155 13.49 8.79 -4.18
CA ASN A 155 13.38 8.02 -2.94
C ASN A 155 12.29 8.54 -1.99
N THR A 156 11.89 9.82 -2.11
CA THR A 156 10.84 10.42 -1.28
C THR A 156 9.44 10.01 -1.72
N LYS A 157 9.35 9.49 -2.96
CA LYS A 157 8.10 9.03 -3.59
C LYS A 157 8.08 7.54 -3.89
N ASP A 158 9.15 6.83 -3.60
CA ASP A 158 9.26 5.40 -3.90
C ASP A 158 8.08 4.59 -3.35
N GLN A 159 7.45 3.84 -4.23
CA GLN A 159 6.29 3.00 -3.93
C GLN A 159 6.55 1.50 -4.18
N SER A 160 7.80 1.11 -4.36
CA SER A 160 8.17 -0.29 -4.54
C SER A 160 7.69 -1.17 -3.37
N TYR A 161 7.66 -0.61 -2.15
CA TYR A 161 7.15 -1.27 -0.95
C TYR A 161 5.70 -1.78 -1.08
N VAL A 162 4.80 -1.01 -1.70
CA VAL A 162 3.38 -1.41 -1.79
C VAL A 162 3.08 -2.35 -2.97
N LEU A 163 4.10 -2.76 -3.72
CA LEU A 163 3.99 -3.60 -4.90
C LEU A 163 4.58 -5.01 -4.71
N TRP A 164 5.15 -5.33 -3.56
CA TRP A 164 5.83 -6.60 -3.31
C TRP A 164 4.97 -7.84 -3.56
N GLY A 165 3.65 -7.72 -3.47
CA GLY A 165 2.73 -8.83 -3.67
C GLY A 165 2.43 -9.18 -5.13
N LEU A 166 2.93 -8.39 -6.10
CA LEU A 166 2.66 -8.63 -7.52
C LEU A 166 3.39 -9.87 -8.03
N GLN A 167 2.66 -10.73 -8.74
CA GLN A 167 3.17 -11.95 -9.33
C GLN A 167 3.81 -11.71 -10.70
N GLN A 168 4.58 -12.67 -11.20
CA GLN A 168 5.36 -12.53 -12.43
C GLN A 168 4.49 -12.32 -13.68
N ASP A 169 3.34 -12.98 -13.77
CA ASP A 169 2.36 -12.80 -14.85
C ASP A 169 1.84 -11.36 -14.94
N LEU A 170 1.62 -10.71 -13.78
CA LEU A 170 1.22 -9.31 -13.69
C LEU A 170 2.38 -8.37 -14.03
N LEU A 171 3.57 -8.65 -13.49
CA LEU A 171 4.75 -7.81 -13.69
C LEU A 171 5.21 -7.76 -15.15
N SER A 172 5.13 -8.89 -15.87
CA SER A 172 5.52 -8.97 -17.30
C SER A 172 4.71 -8.05 -18.21
N ARG A 173 3.53 -7.65 -17.77
CA ARG A 173 2.61 -6.77 -18.52
C ARG A 173 2.44 -5.38 -17.87
N THR A 174 3.23 -5.06 -16.85
CA THR A 174 3.11 -3.80 -16.09
C THR A 174 4.13 -2.78 -16.55
N LEU A 175 3.65 -1.57 -16.87
CA LEU A 175 4.48 -0.40 -17.15
C LEU A 175 4.33 0.63 -16.03
N LEU A 176 5.46 1.09 -15.49
CA LEU A 176 5.53 2.13 -14.45
C LEU A 176 6.45 3.28 -14.92
N PRO A 177 5.98 4.14 -15.84
CA PRO A 177 6.83 5.16 -16.46
C PRO A 177 7.42 6.15 -15.47
N LEU A 178 6.70 6.44 -14.36
CA LEU A 178 7.11 7.47 -13.41
C LEU A 178 8.29 7.07 -12.53
N GLY A 179 8.65 5.80 -12.47
CA GLY A 179 9.77 5.31 -11.66
C GLY A 179 11.13 5.88 -12.06
N GLY A 180 11.27 6.39 -13.29
CA GLY A 180 12.47 7.04 -13.83
C GLY A 180 12.56 8.54 -13.54
N PHE A 181 11.55 9.18 -12.95
CA PHE A 181 11.46 10.63 -12.79
C PHE A 181 11.31 11.05 -11.34
N ARG A 182 11.75 12.27 -11.04
CA ARG A 182 11.46 12.93 -9.78
C ARG A 182 10.07 13.60 -9.83
N LYS A 183 9.42 13.75 -8.70
CA LYS A 183 8.10 14.41 -8.62
C LYS A 183 8.10 15.84 -9.18
N THR A 184 9.20 16.57 -9.03
CA THR A 184 9.36 17.92 -9.60
C THR A 184 9.34 17.92 -11.13
N GLU A 185 9.92 16.88 -11.75
CA GLU A 185 9.90 16.70 -13.20
C GLU A 185 8.48 16.36 -13.70
N ILE A 186 7.77 15.50 -12.97
CA ILE A 186 6.36 15.16 -13.28
C ILE A 186 5.45 16.39 -13.19
N ARG A 187 5.66 17.28 -12.21
CA ARG A 187 4.92 18.55 -12.14
C ARG A 187 5.20 19.45 -13.33
N LYS A 188 6.46 19.56 -13.74
CA LYS A 188 6.84 20.33 -14.94
C LYS A 188 6.25 19.73 -16.22
N MET A 189 6.31 18.40 -16.38
CA MET A 189 5.67 17.72 -17.52
C MET A 189 4.16 17.97 -17.57
N ALA A 190 3.48 17.96 -16.42
CA ALA A 190 2.05 18.27 -16.37
C ALA A 190 1.75 19.70 -16.86
N GLU A 191 2.58 20.68 -16.52
CA GLU A 191 2.47 22.05 -17.03
C GLU A 191 2.71 22.12 -18.56
N GLU A 192 3.74 21.43 -19.05
CA GLU A 192 4.08 21.33 -20.47
C GLU A 192 2.98 20.63 -21.29
N PHE A 193 2.28 19.66 -20.70
CA PHE A 193 1.10 19.02 -21.29
C PHE A 193 -0.18 19.87 -21.24
N GLY A 194 -0.14 21.05 -20.63
CA GLY A 194 -1.30 21.94 -20.54
C GLY A 194 -2.16 21.77 -19.28
N TYR A 195 -1.66 21.08 -18.24
CA TYR A 195 -2.38 20.83 -16.98
C TYR A 195 -1.75 21.55 -15.77
N PRO A 196 -1.58 22.89 -15.77
CA PRO A 196 -0.97 23.60 -14.66
C PRO A 196 -1.79 23.53 -13.35
N ALA A 197 -3.10 23.33 -13.45
CA ALA A 197 -3.96 23.14 -12.29
C ALA A 197 -3.65 21.80 -11.57
N LEU A 198 -3.45 20.71 -12.32
CA LEU A 198 -3.03 19.42 -11.75
C LEU A 198 -1.63 19.48 -11.14
N ALA A 199 -0.72 20.25 -11.74
CA ALA A 199 0.63 20.44 -11.21
C ALA A 199 0.63 21.05 -9.80
N LYS A 200 -0.37 21.86 -9.46
CA LYS A 200 -0.54 22.53 -8.14
C LYS A 200 -1.43 21.75 -7.19
N LYS A 201 -2.13 20.72 -7.66
CA LYS A 201 -3.05 19.93 -6.83
C LYS A 201 -2.29 19.23 -5.70
N ALA A 202 -2.85 19.26 -4.48
CA ALA A 202 -2.30 18.55 -3.35
C ALA A 202 -2.35 17.03 -3.57
N GLU A 203 -1.37 16.34 -3.02
CA GLU A 203 -1.31 14.87 -3.09
C GLU A 203 -2.20 14.25 -2.03
N SER A 204 -2.81 13.11 -2.38
CA SER A 204 -3.56 12.30 -1.41
C SER A 204 -2.60 11.34 -0.71
N TYR A 205 -2.48 11.45 0.62
CA TYR A 205 -1.61 10.60 1.44
C TYR A 205 -2.38 9.61 2.31
N GLU A 206 -3.72 9.61 2.23
CA GLU A 206 -4.59 8.89 3.15
C GLU A 206 -5.11 7.58 2.55
N ILE A 207 -5.62 6.73 3.42
CA ILE A 207 -6.31 5.50 3.01
C ILE A 207 -7.56 5.92 2.22
N CYS A 208 -7.66 5.45 0.98
CA CYS A 208 -8.64 5.96 0.01
C CYS A 208 -10.11 5.84 0.45
N PHE A 209 -10.45 4.92 1.35
CA PHE A 209 -11.81 4.75 1.91
C PHE A 209 -11.97 5.31 3.33
N VAL A 210 -10.94 5.97 3.88
CA VAL A 210 -10.99 6.70 5.16
C VAL A 210 -10.63 8.18 4.92
N PRO A 211 -11.50 8.95 4.25
CA PRO A 211 -11.16 10.28 3.73
C PRO A 211 -10.97 11.34 4.81
N ASP A 212 -11.50 11.10 6.00
CA ASP A 212 -11.40 11.96 7.18
C ASP A 212 -10.14 11.66 8.02
N ASN A 213 -9.32 10.69 7.59
CA ASN A 213 -8.15 10.18 8.32
C ASN A 213 -8.50 9.67 9.74
N ASP A 214 -9.77 9.38 9.98
CA ASP A 214 -10.28 8.82 11.24
C ASP A 214 -10.63 7.33 11.07
N TYR A 215 -9.60 6.47 11.06
CA TYR A 215 -9.82 5.03 11.00
C TYR A 215 -10.61 4.49 12.20
N ARG A 216 -10.51 5.15 13.36
CA ARG A 216 -11.26 4.77 14.56
C ARG A 216 -12.75 4.99 14.37
N GLY A 217 -13.12 6.16 13.87
CA GLY A 217 -14.51 6.46 13.47
C GLY A 217 -15.00 5.55 12.36
N PHE A 218 -14.12 5.20 11.40
CA PHE A 218 -14.43 4.23 10.36
C PHE A 218 -14.77 2.85 10.95
N LEU A 219 -13.96 2.32 11.86
CA LEU A 219 -14.23 1.05 12.54
C LEU A 219 -15.56 1.07 13.29
N LYS A 220 -15.85 2.14 14.03
CA LYS A 220 -17.12 2.31 14.76
C LYS A 220 -18.36 2.32 13.86
N ARG A 221 -18.23 2.91 12.68
CA ARG A 221 -19.33 2.95 11.68
C ARG A 221 -19.56 1.61 10.96
N ASN A 222 -18.52 0.78 10.86
CA ASN A 222 -18.57 -0.47 10.11
C ASN A 222 -18.69 -1.73 10.98
N VAL A 223 -18.63 -1.60 12.30
CA VAL A 223 -18.72 -2.73 13.24
C VAL A 223 -19.74 -2.40 14.32
N ASP A 224 -20.92 -2.99 14.21
CA ASP A 224 -22.00 -2.78 15.15
C ASP A 224 -21.62 -3.18 16.59
N GLY A 225 -21.90 -2.30 17.55
CA GLY A 225 -21.64 -2.52 18.97
C GLY A 225 -20.15 -2.63 19.31
N LEU A 226 -19.23 -2.12 18.46
CA LEU A 226 -17.80 -2.21 18.71
C LEU A 226 -17.39 -1.53 20.01
N GLU A 227 -17.89 -0.32 20.25
CA GLU A 227 -17.48 0.45 21.43
C GLU A 227 -17.90 -0.26 22.73
N GLU A 228 -19.11 -0.78 22.79
CA GLU A 228 -19.61 -1.51 23.95
C GLU A 228 -18.81 -2.79 24.25
N ARG A 229 -18.37 -3.47 23.19
CA ARG A 229 -17.60 -4.73 23.31
C ARG A 229 -16.16 -4.52 23.78
N VAL A 230 -15.52 -3.42 23.40
CA VAL A 230 -14.08 -3.21 23.66
C VAL A 230 -13.79 -2.08 24.64
N ASN A 231 -14.81 -1.33 25.10
CA ASN A 231 -14.63 -0.23 26.03
C ASN A 231 -14.13 -0.73 27.41
N GLY A 232 -13.34 0.14 28.07
CA GLY A 232 -12.89 -0.10 29.44
C GLY A 232 -11.78 -1.14 29.59
N GLY A 233 -11.11 -1.51 28.52
CA GLY A 233 -9.88 -2.31 28.59
C GLY A 233 -8.75 -1.58 29.30
N ASP A 234 -7.72 -2.30 29.71
CA ASP A 234 -6.63 -1.79 30.53
C ASP A 234 -5.39 -1.40 29.72
N PHE A 235 -4.88 -0.20 29.96
CA PHE A 235 -3.47 0.05 29.74
C PHE A 235 -2.67 -0.62 30.85
N ILE A 236 -1.68 -1.41 30.47
CA ILE A 236 -0.78 -2.10 31.40
C ILE A 236 0.68 -1.75 31.08
N ASP A 237 1.58 -1.87 32.06
CA ASP A 237 3.01 -1.86 31.82
C ASP A 237 3.52 -3.26 31.39
N LYS A 238 4.82 -3.37 31.10
CA LYS A 238 5.45 -4.66 30.74
C LYS A 238 5.43 -5.74 31.82
N ASN A 239 5.14 -5.37 33.08
CA ASN A 239 5.02 -6.29 34.20
C ASN A 239 3.56 -6.65 34.49
N GLY A 240 2.61 -6.11 33.71
CA GLY A 240 1.17 -6.33 33.87
C GLY A 240 0.49 -5.40 34.90
N ALA A 241 1.18 -4.39 35.41
CA ALA A 241 0.56 -3.41 36.31
C ALA A 241 -0.38 -2.48 35.54
N ILE A 242 -1.60 -2.28 36.06
CA ILE A 242 -2.60 -1.42 35.43
C ILE A 242 -2.19 0.04 35.56
N LEU A 243 -2.11 0.72 34.42
CA LEU A 243 -1.77 2.14 34.30
C LEU A 243 -3.02 3.03 34.14
N GLY A 244 -4.10 2.49 33.62
CA GLY A 244 -5.35 3.20 33.37
C GLY A 244 -6.28 2.44 32.45
N LYS A 245 -7.35 3.10 32.00
CA LYS A 245 -8.34 2.51 31.08
C LYS A 245 -8.21 3.10 29.67
N HIS A 246 -8.52 2.29 28.65
CA HIS A 246 -8.56 2.74 27.26
C HIS A 246 -9.94 2.55 26.61
N LYS A 247 -10.14 3.16 25.44
CA LYS A 247 -11.41 3.15 24.71
C LYS A 247 -11.66 1.90 23.86
N GLY A 248 -10.70 0.97 23.86
CA GLY A 248 -10.76 -0.27 23.07
C GLY A 248 -9.46 -0.54 22.34
N TYR A 249 -8.93 -1.75 22.43
CA TYR A 249 -7.66 -2.15 21.82
C TYR A 249 -7.58 -1.91 20.28
N PRO A 250 -8.66 -2.02 19.48
CA PRO A 250 -8.57 -1.80 18.02
C PRO A 250 -8.23 -0.37 17.63
N PHE A 251 -8.32 0.57 18.57
CA PHE A 251 -8.04 1.99 18.34
C PHE A 251 -6.58 2.36 18.58
N TYR A 252 -5.70 1.36 18.73
CA TYR A 252 -4.28 1.56 18.97
C TYR A 252 -3.43 0.77 17.96
N THR A 253 -2.19 1.22 17.80
CA THR A 253 -1.23 0.61 16.86
C THR A 253 0.14 0.55 17.53
N ILE A 254 0.91 -0.52 17.29
CA ILE A 254 2.28 -0.65 17.80
C ILE A 254 3.13 0.56 17.38
N GLY A 255 3.89 1.13 18.33
CA GLY A 255 4.68 2.34 18.14
C GLY A 255 3.90 3.65 18.30
N GLN A 256 2.58 3.60 18.55
CA GLN A 256 1.78 4.80 18.77
C GLN A 256 2.20 5.50 20.08
N ARG A 257 2.48 6.83 20.00
CA ARG A 257 2.79 7.69 21.14
C ARG A 257 1.70 8.72 21.43
N LYS A 258 1.07 9.25 20.35
CA LYS A 258 0.06 10.32 20.47
C LYS A 258 -1.35 9.75 20.58
N GLY A 259 -2.25 10.49 21.27
CA GLY A 259 -3.66 10.12 21.38
C GLY A 259 -3.91 8.89 22.26
N LEU A 260 -3.04 8.63 23.24
CA LEU A 260 -3.23 7.60 24.26
C LEU A 260 -4.16 8.07 25.38
N GLU A 261 -4.29 9.38 25.56
CA GLU A 261 -5.15 10.00 26.58
C GLU A 261 -4.83 9.54 28.02
N ILE A 262 -3.54 9.23 28.27
CA ILE A 262 -3.02 8.87 29.58
C ILE A 262 -1.82 9.75 29.92
N ALA A 263 -1.72 10.19 31.19
CA ALA A 263 -0.63 11.04 31.67
C ALA A 263 0.24 10.24 32.66
N LEU A 264 1.42 9.84 32.20
CA LEU A 264 2.39 9.07 33.01
C LEU A 264 3.67 9.85 33.35
N GLY A 265 3.68 11.19 33.11
CA GLY A 265 4.83 12.04 33.40
C GLY A 265 6.01 11.89 32.44
N LYS A 266 5.98 10.90 31.54
CA LYS A 266 6.99 10.67 30.50
C LYS A 266 6.33 10.22 29.19
N PRO A 267 7.02 10.35 28.03
CA PRO A 267 6.56 9.74 26.78
C PRO A 267 6.50 8.22 26.92
N VAL A 268 5.40 7.63 26.46
CA VAL A 268 5.21 6.18 26.39
C VAL A 268 4.69 5.77 25.02
N PHE A 269 4.90 4.51 24.66
CA PHE A 269 4.58 3.93 23.38
C PHE A 269 3.73 2.66 23.55
N VAL A 270 2.85 2.39 22.61
CA VAL A 270 2.17 1.09 22.53
C VAL A 270 3.20 0.05 22.07
N THR A 271 3.47 -0.92 22.91
CA THR A 271 4.45 -1.99 22.65
C THR A 271 3.80 -3.34 22.32
N GLN A 272 2.58 -3.58 22.86
CA GLN A 272 1.81 -4.80 22.59
C GLN A 272 0.31 -4.51 22.64
N ILE A 273 -0.46 -5.26 21.87
CA ILE A 273 -1.93 -5.23 21.87
C ILE A 273 -2.41 -6.68 22.00
N ASP A 274 -3.22 -6.95 23.01
CA ASP A 274 -3.87 -8.27 23.17
C ASP A 274 -5.39 -8.13 23.08
N PRO A 275 -6.01 -8.64 21.99
CA PRO A 275 -7.45 -8.61 21.82
C PRO A 275 -8.21 -9.54 22.78
N HIS A 276 -7.57 -10.62 23.27
CA HIS A 276 -8.25 -11.60 24.13
C HIS A 276 -8.48 -11.06 25.54
N SER A 277 -7.49 -10.38 26.08
CA SER A 277 -7.59 -9.74 27.40
C SER A 277 -8.09 -8.30 27.34
N ASN A 278 -8.29 -7.74 26.13
CA ASN A 278 -8.60 -6.34 25.89
C ASN A 278 -7.58 -5.42 26.59
N THR A 279 -6.28 -5.70 26.40
CA THR A 279 -5.20 -4.91 26.98
C THR A 279 -4.30 -4.29 25.95
N VAL A 280 -3.76 -3.12 26.28
CA VAL A 280 -2.74 -2.39 25.50
C VAL A 280 -1.55 -2.15 26.42
N THR A 281 -0.41 -2.75 26.10
CA THR A 281 0.82 -2.58 26.87
C THR A 281 1.53 -1.30 26.44
N LEU A 282 1.90 -0.49 27.44
CA LEU A 282 2.68 0.72 27.26
C LEU A 282 4.10 0.51 27.80
N GLY A 283 5.08 0.99 27.06
CA GLY A 283 6.49 0.91 27.42
C GLY A 283 7.29 2.12 26.98
N ASP A 284 8.57 2.09 27.24
CA ASP A 284 9.53 3.08 26.77
C ASP A 284 9.87 2.85 25.28
N GLU A 285 10.63 3.73 24.66
CA GLU A 285 10.98 3.61 23.24
C GLU A 285 11.81 2.37 22.95
N GLU A 286 12.67 1.98 23.88
CA GLU A 286 13.54 0.81 23.80
C GLU A 286 12.73 -0.52 23.84
N ASP A 287 11.56 -0.52 24.45
CA ASP A 287 10.68 -1.69 24.49
C ASP A 287 10.07 -2.01 23.09
N LEU A 288 10.22 -1.10 22.11
CA LEU A 288 9.84 -1.32 20.71
C LEU A 288 10.92 -2.05 19.89
N ASP A 289 12.13 -2.17 20.41
CA ASP A 289 13.26 -2.78 19.72
C ASP A 289 13.07 -4.30 19.57
N LYS A 290 13.22 -4.79 18.35
CA LYS A 290 13.14 -6.21 18.01
C LYS A 290 14.36 -6.63 17.22
N ASN A 291 15.04 -7.69 17.67
CA ASN A 291 16.20 -8.30 16.99
C ASN A 291 15.77 -9.28 15.91
N GLU A 292 14.54 -9.78 16.00
CA GLU A 292 13.97 -10.71 15.01
C GLU A 292 12.47 -10.49 14.81
N MET A 293 11.97 -10.98 13.68
CA MET A 293 10.53 -11.08 13.40
C MET A 293 10.24 -12.27 12.50
N TRP A 294 8.95 -12.63 12.45
CA TRP A 294 8.45 -13.72 11.63
C TRP A 294 7.52 -13.20 10.55
N VAL A 295 7.68 -13.75 9.33
CA VAL A 295 6.96 -13.30 8.14
C VAL A 295 6.35 -14.50 7.44
N SER A 296 5.07 -14.38 7.07
CA SER A 296 4.31 -15.40 6.31
C SER A 296 3.70 -14.82 5.04
N LYS A 297 2.95 -15.63 4.31
CA LYS A 297 2.29 -15.23 3.04
C LYS A 297 3.29 -14.61 2.08
N LEU A 298 4.43 -15.28 1.90
CA LEU A 298 5.55 -14.79 1.12
C LEU A 298 5.24 -14.71 -0.38
N ASN A 299 5.78 -13.69 -1.04
CA ASN A 299 5.90 -13.61 -2.49
C ASN A 299 7.34 -13.23 -2.86
N TRP A 300 8.03 -14.11 -3.57
CA TRP A 300 9.39 -13.89 -4.08
C TRP A 300 9.33 -13.31 -5.49
N ILE A 301 9.92 -12.12 -5.67
CA ILE A 301 9.89 -11.38 -6.94
C ILE A 301 11.15 -11.65 -7.76
N LYS A 302 12.32 -11.25 -7.26
CA LYS A 302 13.59 -11.28 -8.01
C LYS A 302 14.05 -12.70 -8.33
N TYR A 303 13.93 -13.59 -7.36
CA TYR A 303 14.27 -15.00 -7.50
C TYR A 303 13.03 -15.87 -7.21
N PRO A 304 12.95 -17.11 -7.73
CA PRO A 304 11.83 -18.01 -7.41
C PRO A 304 11.81 -18.41 -5.94
N GLN A 305 12.98 -18.46 -5.33
CA GLN A 305 13.22 -18.66 -3.90
C GLN A 305 14.58 -18.04 -3.55
N VAL A 306 14.84 -17.79 -2.29
CA VAL A 306 16.12 -17.30 -1.79
C VAL A 306 16.80 -18.40 -0.99
N GLU A 307 18.14 -18.35 -0.94
CA GLU A 307 18.94 -19.24 -0.10
C GLU A 307 18.75 -18.92 1.38
N ASP A 308 18.89 -19.94 2.23
CA ASP A 308 18.82 -19.75 3.66
C ASP A 308 20.01 -18.91 4.16
N GLY A 309 19.70 -17.91 4.98
CA GLY A 309 20.70 -16.96 5.47
C GLY A 309 21.06 -15.83 4.50
N VAL A 310 20.28 -15.59 3.42
CA VAL A 310 20.53 -14.47 2.49
C VAL A 310 20.43 -13.13 3.21
N GLU A 311 21.33 -12.22 2.86
CA GLU A 311 21.33 -10.87 3.38
C GLU A 311 20.38 -9.96 2.60
N ALA A 312 19.66 -9.08 3.31
CA ALA A 312 18.72 -8.15 2.73
C ALA A 312 18.64 -6.86 3.57
N THR A 313 18.16 -5.80 2.94
CA THR A 313 17.62 -4.65 3.68
C THR A 313 16.11 -4.85 3.84
N THR A 314 15.63 -4.96 5.07
CA THR A 314 14.23 -5.21 5.36
C THR A 314 13.51 -3.95 5.80
N LYS A 315 12.44 -3.58 5.10
CA LYS A 315 11.49 -2.51 5.50
C LYS A 315 10.26 -3.13 6.15
N ILE A 316 9.88 -2.60 7.31
CA ILE A 316 8.71 -3.07 8.10
C ILE A 316 7.49 -2.16 7.99
N ARG A 317 7.59 -1.05 7.27
CA ARG A 317 6.53 -0.09 6.97
C ARG A 317 6.91 0.79 5.78
N TYR A 318 5.94 1.47 5.18
CA TYR A 318 6.14 2.26 3.96
C TYR A 318 7.23 3.34 4.09
N LYS A 319 7.23 4.10 5.18
CA LYS A 319 8.20 5.18 5.42
C LYS A 319 9.50 4.74 6.11
N ASP A 320 9.69 3.43 6.26
CA ASP A 320 10.92 2.88 6.82
C ASP A 320 12.09 3.05 5.84
N THR A 321 13.26 3.38 6.37
CA THR A 321 14.51 3.41 5.60
C THR A 321 15.03 2.02 5.30
N GLY A 322 14.65 1.05 6.13
CA GLY A 322 15.08 -0.34 6.10
C GLY A 322 16.25 -0.61 7.03
N THR A 323 16.25 -1.80 7.60
CA THR A 323 17.29 -2.32 8.51
C THR A 323 17.98 -3.52 7.84
N HIS A 324 19.32 -3.60 7.92
CA HIS A 324 20.05 -4.76 7.43
C HIS A 324 19.67 -6.00 8.24
N SER A 325 19.48 -7.10 7.54
CA SER A 325 18.95 -8.32 8.12
C SER A 325 19.40 -9.56 7.36
N ARG A 326 19.27 -10.70 8.00
CA ARG A 326 19.48 -12.02 7.41
C ARG A 326 18.15 -12.77 7.42
N LEU A 327 17.83 -13.41 6.30
CA LEU A 327 16.57 -14.12 6.08
C LEU A 327 16.78 -15.63 6.20
N TYR A 328 16.11 -16.27 7.13
CA TYR A 328 16.13 -17.72 7.30
C TYR A 328 14.80 -18.29 6.84
N THR A 329 14.84 -19.07 5.76
CA THR A 329 13.64 -19.64 5.13
C THR A 329 13.19 -20.90 5.89
N GLN A 330 11.89 -21.00 6.16
CA GLN A 330 11.27 -22.15 6.82
C GLN A 330 9.97 -22.50 6.10
N ALA A 331 10.04 -23.42 5.15
CA ALA A 331 8.92 -23.81 4.29
C ALA A 331 8.22 -22.59 3.64
N THR A 332 7.06 -22.18 4.15
CA THR A 332 6.27 -21.04 3.63
C THR A 332 6.49 -19.74 4.41
N ASN A 333 7.42 -19.73 5.35
CA ASN A 333 7.67 -18.63 6.27
C ASN A 333 9.14 -18.20 6.23
N VAL A 334 9.41 -17.02 6.78
CA VAL A 334 10.76 -16.49 6.96
C VAL A 334 10.92 -15.96 8.38
N ARG A 335 12.01 -16.35 9.04
CA ARG A 335 12.54 -15.66 10.21
C ARG A 335 13.53 -14.60 9.74
N VAL A 336 13.30 -13.38 10.12
CA VAL A 336 14.19 -12.25 9.83
C VAL A 336 14.97 -11.93 11.08
N GLU A 337 16.29 -11.97 11.00
CA GLU A 337 17.21 -11.59 12.06
C GLU A 337 17.86 -10.25 11.68
N PHE A 338 17.69 -9.24 12.51
CA PHE A 338 18.21 -7.90 12.27
C PHE A 338 19.61 -7.76 12.85
N TYR A 339 20.52 -7.10 12.11
CA TYR A 339 21.86 -6.77 12.62
C TYR A 339 21.81 -5.67 13.68
N GLU A 340 20.85 -4.76 13.56
CA GLU A 340 20.51 -3.74 14.57
C GLU A 340 19.01 -3.82 14.85
N PRO A 341 18.55 -3.54 16.08
CA PRO A 341 17.15 -3.68 16.42
C PRO A 341 16.23 -2.83 15.52
N ALA A 342 15.17 -3.45 14.99
CA ALA A 342 14.12 -2.76 14.25
C ALA A 342 13.03 -2.26 15.23
N LYS A 343 12.67 -0.97 15.12
CA LYS A 343 11.70 -0.34 16.03
C LYS A 343 10.27 -0.43 15.52
N GLY A 344 9.39 -0.96 16.36
CA GLY A 344 7.95 -0.94 16.14
C GLY A 344 7.51 -1.94 15.06
N VAL A 345 8.05 -3.14 15.11
CA VAL A 345 7.59 -4.28 14.31
C VAL A 345 6.12 -4.57 14.64
N ALA A 346 5.22 -4.31 13.70
CA ALA A 346 3.78 -4.40 13.90
C ALA A 346 3.19 -5.59 13.14
N PRO A 347 2.59 -6.58 13.82
CA PRO A 347 1.88 -7.68 13.17
C PRO A 347 0.77 -7.18 12.24
N GLY A 348 0.63 -7.82 11.07
CA GLY A 348 -0.30 -7.43 10.01
C GLY A 348 0.29 -6.45 8.99
N GLN A 349 1.35 -5.72 9.33
CA GLN A 349 2.11 -4.93 8.36
C GLN A 349 2.92 -5.83 7.43
N SER A 350 3.35 -5.27 6.29
CA SER A 350 4.25 -5.96 5.37
C SER A 350 5.70 -5.84 5.81
N ALA A 351 6.45 -6.93 5.65
CA ALA A 351 7.89 -6.91 5.57
C ALA A 351 8.30 -7.00 4.10
N VAL A 352 9.15 -6.08 3.63
CA VAL A 352 9.62 -6.09 2.23
C VAL A 352 11.14 -6.15 2.23
N PHE A 353 11.67 -7.13 1.52
CA PHE A 353 13.08 -7.45 1.46
C PHE A 353 13.70 -6.87 0.19
N TYR A 354 14.83 -6.20 0.33
CA TYR A 354 15.53 -5.56 -0.78
C TYR A 354 16.97 -6.07 -0.89
N GLU A 355 17.40 -6.29 -2.12
CA GLU A 355 18.81 -6.45 -2.50
C GLU A 355 19.22 -5.23 -3.33
N GLY A 356 19.95 -4.30 -2.71
CA GLY A 356 20.20 -2.99 -3.28
C GLY A 356 18.88 -2.20 -3.48
N ASP A 357 18.57 -1.89 -4.74
CA ASP A 357 17.31 -1.21 -5.10
C ASP A 357 16.19 -2.18 -5.51
N ASP A 358 16.50 -3.45 -5.70
CA ASP A 358 15.56 -4.45 -6.17
C ASP A 358 14.77 -5.08 -5.02
N VAL A 359 13.47 -5.26 -5.21
CA VAL A 359 12.63 -6.03 -4.29
C VAL A 359 12.91 -7.52 -4.49
N LEU A 360 13.52 -8.17 -3.47
CA LEU A 360 13.64 -9.62 -3.42
C LEU A 360 12.28 -10.29 -3.31
N GLY A 361 11.44 -9.74 -2.43
CA GLY A 361 10.12 -10.24 -2.11
C GLY A 361 9.59 -9.57 -0.86
N GLY A 362 8.54 -10.15 -0.29
CA GLY A 362 7.95 -9.67 0.96
C GLY A 362 6.92 -10.65 1.51
N GLY A 363 6.31 -10.27 2.62
CA GLY A 363 5.27 -11.05 3.29
C GLY A 363 4.60 -10.23 4.39
N ILE A 364 3.78 -10.90 5.19
CA ILE A 364 3.03 -10.30 6.30
C ILE A 364 3.69 -10.65 7.62
N ILE A 365 4.00 -9.63 8.42
CA ILE A 365 4.59 -9.75 9.76
C ILE A 365 3.61 -10.47 10.68
N GLN A 366 4.11 -11.47 11.42
CA GLN A 366 3.35 -12.27 12.37
C GLN A 366 3.59 -11.80 13.81
N ARG A 367 2.67 -12.14 14.70
CA ARG A 367 2.75 -11.78 16.13
C ARG A 367 3.81 -12.61 16.86
N GLU A 368 3.89 -13.90 16.55
CA GLU A 368 4.70 -14.88 17.25
C GLU A 368 5.48 -15.76 16.28
N ALA A 369 6.48 -16.42 16.80
CA ALA A 369 7.21 -17.46 16.08
C ALA A 369 6.28 -18.60 15.67
N PHE A 370 6.54 -19.18 14.50
CA PHE A 370 5.83 -20.39 14.08
C PHE A 370 6.28 -21.57 14.97
N GLU A 371 5.33 -22.35 15.45
CA GLU A 371 5.67 -23.63 16.10
C GLU A 371 6.45 -24.51 15.10
N LYS A 372 7.56 -25.09 15.56
CA LYS A 372 8.29 -26.08 14.78
C LYS A 372 7.42 -27.34 14.71
N ASN A 373 6.76 -27.55 13.57
CA ASN A 373 6.15 -28.84 13.25
C ASN A 373 7.24 -29.87 12.95
#